data_1358c0c0722e639acdc16b5e96fa140c
#
_entry.id   1358c0c0722e639acdc16b5e96fa140c
#
_cell.length_a   1.000
_cell.length_b   1.000
_cell.length_c   1.000
_cell.angle_alpha   90.00
_cell.angle_beta   90.00
_cell.angle_gamma   90.00
#
_symmetry.space_group_name_H-M   'P 1'
#
loop_
_entity.id
_entity.type
_entity.pdbx_description
1 polymer ?
#
loop_
_entity_poly.entity_id
_entity_poly.type
_entity_poly.pdbx_seq_one_letter_code
_entity_poly.pdbx_strand_id
1 'polypeptide(L)'
;LPLFALLYLLAARRDRHDSLLLDSPQQAYKNHVLILFSLIFYAWGEPVYVFLNLGCVVFNYLIGITIDRSPIPRFFLILGILGNLAVLGTFKYADFIAHTLNAWGIPVSAPGIALPIGISFYTFQSMSYLIDVYRKDAPAQYRFGRLLLYVSMFPQLVAGPIVRYGTVAEEIGNRHISASDFAEGAYRFLIGLGKKVLLANQFSEIVDQFLRGSLHDLSTTGAWIGILAFAFQIYFDFSGYSDMAIGMGSCLGFHFNENFDHPY
;
A
#
# COMPACT_ATOMS: atom_id res chain seq x y z
N LEU A 1 15.73 8.91 6.17
CA LEU A 1 15.95 8.73 4.72
C LEU A 1 17.44 8.62 4.33
N PRO A 2 18.39 9.53 4.74
CA PRO A 2 19.79 9.42 4.28
C PRO A 2 20.48 8.11 4.68
N LEU A 3 20.28 7.64 5.91
CA LEU A 3 20.84 6.38 6.40
C LEU A 3 20.29 5.18 5.63
N PHE A 4 18.98 5.16 5.34
CA PHE A 4 18.36 4.14 4.51
C PHE A 4 18.99 4.11 3.10
N ALA A 5 19.03 5.27 2.43
CA ALA A 5 19.61 5.39 1.10
C ALA A 5 21.07 4.93 1.08
N LEU A 6 21.87 5.32 2.09
CA LEU A 6 23.26 4.90 2.21
C LEU A 6 23.41 3.37 2.33
N LEU A 7 22.68 2.75 3.28
CA LEU A 7 22.74 1.31 3.51
C LEU A 7 22.24 0.52 2.30
N TYR A 8 21.17 1.00 1.65
CA TYR A 8 20.61 0.36 0.47
C TYR A 8 21.54 0.46 -0.76
N LEU A 9 22.13 1.64 -0.99
CA LEU A 9 23.09 1.86 -2.09
C LEU A 9 24.41 1.12 -1.86
N LEU A 10 24.88 0.99 -0.62
CA LEU A 10 26.05 0.16 -0.30
C LEU A 10 25.79 -1.31 -0.62
N ALA A 11 24.58 -1.80 -0.36
CA ALA A 11 24.16 -3.14 -0.79
C ALA A 11 24.12 -3.27 -2.31
N ALA A 12 23.63 -2.24 -3.03
CA ALA A 12 23.53 -2.24 -4.49
C ALA A 12 24.91 -2.20 -5.18
N ARG A 13 25.90 -1.48 -4.62
CA ARG A 13 27.27 -1.42 -5.19
C ARG A 13 27.99 -2.75 -5.18
N ARG A 14 27.64 -3.66 -4.29
CA ARG A 14 28.26 -4.98 -4.15
C ARG A 14 27.73 -5.99 -5.18
N ASP A 15 26.64 -5.66 -5.89
CA ASP A 15 25.92 -6.55 -6.83
C ASP A 15 26.62 -6.77 -8.20
N ARG A 16 27.74 -6.12 -8.46
CA ARG A 16 28.38 -6.18 -9.79
C ARG A 16 28.94 -7.55 -10.20
N HIS A 17 29.00 -8.54 -9.30
CA HIS A 17 29.72 -9.81 -9.58
C HIS A 17 28.87 -11.09 -9.53
N ASP A 18 27.64 -11.11 -8.97
CA ASP A 18 26.88 -12.35 -8.73
C ASP A 18 25.47 -12.37 -9.34
N SER A 19 25.29 -11.84 -10.54
CA SER A 19 23.99 -11.58 -11.17
C SER A 19 23.19 -12.82 -11.64
N LEU A 20 23.66 -14.04 -11.37
CA LEU A 20 23.05 -15.28 -11.90
C LEU A 20 22.36 -16.18 -10.86
N LEU A 21 22.45 -15.87 -9.58
CA LEU A 21 21.84 -16.69 -8.53
C LEU A 21 20.57 -16.05 -7.98
N LEU A 22 19.41 -16.66 -8.26
CA LEU A 22 18.19 -16.45 -7.48
C LEU A 22 18.54 -16.65 -6.00
N ASP A 23 18.31 -15.60 -5.17
CA ASP A 23 18.61 -15.62 -3.73
C ASP A 23 20.08 -15.34 -3.34
N SER A 24 20.76 -14.46 -4.02
CA SER A 24 22.07 -14.01 -3.55
C SER A 24 22.00 -13.46 -2.12
N PRO A 25 23.01 -13.65 -1.25
CA PRO A 25 23.07 -13.05 0.08
C PRO A 25 22.87 -11.54 0.09
N GLN A 26 23.23 -10.88 -0.99
CA GLN A 26 23.08 -9.44 -1.20
C GLN A 26 21.62 -9.05 -1.42
N GLN A 27 20.86 -9.84 -2.18
CA GLN A 27 19.43 -9.63 -2.38
C GLN A 27 18.66 -9.81 -1.06
N ALA A 28 19.06 -10.82 -0.27
CA ALA A 28 18.51 -11.00 1.08
C ALA A 28 18.80 -9.79 1.97
N TYR A 29 20.02 -9.24 1.92
CA TYR A 29 20.38 -8.04 2.68
C TYR A 29 19.56 -6.82 2.26
N LYS A 30 19.41 -6.54 0.96
CA LYS A 30 18.56 -5.48 0.42
C LYS A 30 17.13 -5.62 0.94
N ASN A 31 16.58 -6.83 0.93
CA ASN A 31 15.24 -7.11 1.42
C ASN A 31 15.12 -6.86 2.92
N HIS A 32 16.09 -7.27 3.74
CA HIS A 32 16.07 -7.03 5.19
C HIS A 32 16.14 -5.54 5.53
N VAL A 33 17.02 -4.78 4.84
CA VAL A 33 17.10 -3.33 5.01
C VAL A 33 15.74 -2.69 4.67
N LEU A 34 15.14 -3.10 3.57
CA LEU A 34 13.86 -2.55 3.13
C LEU A 34 12.72 -2.88 4.10
N ILE A 35 12.66 -4.12 4.60
CA ILE A 35 11.68 -4.54 5.63
C ILE A 35 11.86 -3.72 6.90
N LEU A 36 13.10 -3.61 7.40
CA LEU A 36 13.37 -2.88 8.64
C LEU A 36 12.89 -1.42 8.54
N PHE A 37 13.27 -0.73 7.47
CA PHE A 37 12.86 0.67 7.29
C PHE A 37 11.37 0.83 7.00
N SER A 38 10.73 -0.13 6.33
CA SER A 38 9.28 -0.14 6.11
C SER A 38 8.53 -0.29 7.43
N LEU A 39 8.97 -1.21 8.29
CA LEU A 39 8.36 -1.40 9.61
C LEU A 39 8.60 -0.20 10.53
N ILE A 40 9.79 0.40 10.52
CA ILE A 40 10.07 1.63 11.28
C ILE A 40 9.18 2.77 10.77
N PHE A 41 9.06 2.94 9.45
CA PHE A 41 8.20 3.96 8.86
C PHE A 41 6.74 3.79 9.27
N TYR A 42 6.22 2.57 9.23
CA TYR A 42 4.86 2.29 9.64
C TYR A 42 4.66 2.45 11.15
N ALA A 43 5.58 1.94 11.97
CA ALA A 43 5.53 2.08 13.42
C ALA A 43 5.67 3.53 13.91
N TRP A 44 6.30 4.41 13.12
CA TRP A 44 6.37 5.84 13.43
C TRP A 44 5.00 6.52 13.41
N GLY A 45 4.16 6.14 12.43
CA GLY A 45 2.78 6.64 12.34
C GLY A 45 1.80 5.83 13.21
N GLU A 46 2.03 4.52 13.33
CA GLU A 46 1.09 3.56 13.90
C GLU A 46 1.81 2.55 14.82
N PRO A 47 2.29 2.98 16.00
CA PRO A 47 3.16 2.15 16.84
C PRO A 47 2.49 0.86 17.34
N VAL A 48 1.17 0.85 17.54
CA VAL A 48 0.40 -0.32 17.98
C VAL A 48 -0.01 -1.17 16.78
N TYR A 49 -0.43 -0.55 15.69
CA TYR A 49 -0.99 -1.26 14.54
C TYR A 49 0.06 -1.91 13.63
N VAL A 50 1.36 -1.67 13.87
CA VAL A 50 2.42 -2.46 13.24
C VAL A 50 2.32 -3.94 13.61
N PHE A 51 1.90 -4.26 14.84
CA PHE A 51 1.67 -5.65 15.27
C PHE A 51 0.46 -6.27 14.59
N LEU A 52 -0.59 -5.47 14.32
CA LEU A 52 -1.74 -5.91 13.52
C LEU A 52 -1.32 -6.25 12.09
N ASN A 53 -0.56 -5.37 11.45
CA ASN A 53 -0.01 -5.61 10.11
C ASN A 53 0.81 -6.89 10.07
N LEU A 54 1.74 -7.09 11.02
CA LEU A 54 2.53 -8.31 11.13
C LEU A 54 1.65 -9.55 11.32
N GLY A 55 0.62 -9.48 12.18
CA GLY A 55 -0.34 -10.56 12.39
C GLY A 55 -1.10 -10.90 11.10
N CYS A 56 -1.54 -9.90 10.35
CA CYS A 56 -2.19 -10.10 9.04
C CYS A 56 -1.24 -10.78 8.04
N VAL A 57 0.04 -10.38 8.00
CA VAL A 57 1.03 -11.02 7.11
C VAL A 57 1.28 -12.46 7.51
N VAL A 58 1.43 -12.77 8.82
CA VAL A 58 1.58 -14.15 9.30
C VAL A 58 0.36 -14.98 8.92
N PHE A 59 -0.84 -14.48 9.16
CA PHE A 59 -2.08 -15.15 8.79
C PHE A 59 -2.13 -15.48 7.30
N ASN A 60 -1.90 -14.50 6.44
CA ASN A 60 -1.93 -14.69 4.99
C ASN A 60 -0.78 -15.58 4.47
N TYR A 61 0.39 -15.55 5.11
CA TYR A 61 1.49 -16.46 4.83
C TYR A 61 1.10 -17.92 5.07
N LEU A 62 0.52 -18.22 6.24
CA LEU A 62 0.08 -19.58 6.59
C LEU A 62 -1.04 -20.06 5.68
N ILE A 63 -2.04 -19.21 5.42
CA ILE A 63 -3.14 -19.53 4.50
C ILE A 63 -2.63 -19.77 3.07
N GLY A 64 -1.71 -18.93 2.56
CA GLY A 64 -1.14 -19.10 1.23
C GLY A 64 -0.42 -20.44 1.04
N ILE A 65 0.41 -20.85 2.01
CA ILE A 65 1.06 -22.17 2.00
C ILE A 65 0.02 -23.28 2.07
N THR A 66 -1.03 -23.10 2.88
CA THR A 66 -2.07 -24.13 3.04
C THR A 66 -2.90 -24.26 1.76
N ILE A 67 -3.21 -23.15 1.05
CA ILE A 67 -3.88 -23.21 -0.26
C ILE A 67 -3.07 -24.04 -1.25
N ASP A 68 -1.74 -23.85 -1.28
CA ASP A 68 -0.87 -24.54 -2.25
C ASP A 68 -0.75 -26.04 -1.98
N ARG A 69 -0.74 -26.44 -0.69
CA ARG A 69 -0.52 -27.85 -0.28
C ARG A 69 -1.77 -28.66 -0.03
N SER A 70 -2.91 -28.02 0.16
CA SER A 70 -4.15 -28.69 0.59
C SER A 70 -4.89 -29.35 -0.58
N PRO A 71 -5.54 -30.51 -0.34
CA PRO A 71 -6.47 -31.08 -1.32
C PRO A 71 -7.78 -30.28 -1.46
N ILE A 72 -8.06 -29.36 -0.51
CA ILE A 72 -9.27 -28.51 -0.52
C ILE A 72 -8.90 -27.01 -0.52
N PRO A 73 -8.18 -26.52 -1.54
CA PRO A 73 -7.65 -25.15 -1.55
C PRO A 73 -8.74 -24.08 -1.49
N ARG A 74 -9.93 -24.35 -2.06
CA ARG A 74 -11.07 -23.45 -2.05
C ARG A 74 -11.54 -23.11 -0.63
N PHE A 75 -11.55 -24.08 0.28
CA PHE A 75 -11.92 -23.85 1.67
C PHE A 75 -10.98 -22.87 2.35
N PHE A 76 -9.67 -23.06 2.18
CA PHE A 76 -8.66 -22.16 2.77
C PHE A 76 -8.65 -20.78 2.13
N LEU A 77 -8.95 -20.66 0.84
CA LEU A 77 -9.14 -19.36 0.19
C LEU A 77 -10.31 -18.61 0.85
N ILE A 78 -11.47 -19.25 1.00
CA ILE A 78 -12.66 -18.65 1.64
C ILE A 78 -12.31 -18.23 3.07
N LEU A 79 -11.65 -19.09 3.84
CA LEU A 79 -11.22 -18.78 5.20
C LEU A 79 -10.27 -17.56 5.23
N GLY A 80 -9.32 -17.50 4.31
CA GLY A 80 -8.39 -16.37 4.16
C GLY A 80 -9.11 -15.06 3.83
N ILE A 81 -10.03 -15.08 2.88
CA ILE A 81 -10.84 -13.91 2.50
C ILE A 81 -11.71 -13.47 3.68
N LEU A 82 -12.43 -14.38 4.32
CA LEU A 82 -13.28 -14.06 5.48
C LEU A 82 -12.45 -13.50 6.64
N GLY A 83 -11.27 -14.06 6.92
CA GLY A 83 -10.38 -13.55 7.96
C GLY A 83 -9.91 -12.12 7.68
N ASN A 84 -9.48 -11.83 6.45
CA ASN A 84 -9.09 -10.48 6.04
C ASN A 84 -10.27 -9.49 6.10
N LEU A 85 -11.45 -9.90 5.63
CA LEU A 85 -12.66 -9.07 5.70
C LEU A 85 -13.14 -8.86 7.14
N ALA A 86 -12.98 -9.85 8.04
CA ALA A 86 -13.31 -9.71 9.44
C ALA A 86 -12.40 -8.65 10.11
N VAL A 87 -11.08 -8.68 9.85
CA VAL A 87 -10.18 -7.65 10.35
C VAL A 87 -10.58 -6.28 9.81
N LEU A 88 -10.76 -6.14 8.50
CA LEU A 88 -11.18 -4.88 7.88
C LEU A 88 -12.53 -4.41 8.43
N GLY A 89 -13.50 -5.31 8.57
CA GLY A 89 -14.83 -5.05 9.11
C GLY A 89 -14.79 -4.51 10.54
N THR A 90 -13.97 -5.14 11.38
CA THR A 90 -13.80 -4.71 12.77
C THR A 90 -13.23 -3.30 12.87
N PHE A 91 -12.15 -3.01 12.19
CA PHE A 91 -11.48 -1.71 12.34
C PHE A 91 -12.16 -0.58 11.55
N LYS A 92 -12.82 -0.88 10.44
CA LYS A 92 -13.41 0.14 9.58
C LYS A 92 -14.91 0.34 9.79
N TYR A 93 -15.63 -0.72 10.13
CA TYR A 93 -17.12 -0.69 10.11
C TYR A 93 -17.77 -1.03 11.46
N ALA A 94 -17.01 -1.36 12.51
CA ALA A 94 -17.61 -1.72 13.81
C ALA A 94 -18.44 -0.59 14.41
N ASP A 95 -17.93 0.66 14.40
CA ASP A 95 -18.65 1.81 14.89
C ASP A 95 -19.89 2.12 14.04
N PHE A 96 -19.78 2.04 12.72
CA PHE A 96 -20.91 2.19 11.81
C PHE A 96 -22.01 1.16 12.08
N ILE A 97 -21.62 -0.11 12.25
CA ILE A 97 -22.58 -1.18 12.57
C ILE A 97 -23.24 -0.92 13.93
N ALA A 98 -22.46 -0.55 14.95
CA ALA A 98 -23.00 -0.25 16.27
C ALA A 98 -23.99 0.93 16.23
N HIS A 99 -23.65 2.01 15.53
CA HIS A 99 -24.59 3.14 15.36
C HIS A 99 -25.85 2.75 14.59
N THR A 100 -25.73 1.92 13.56
CA THR A 100 -26.90 1.44 12.79
C THR A 100 -27.80 0.56 13.65
N LEU A 101 -27.24 -0.36 14.44
CA LEU A 101 -28.01 -1.21 15.36
C LEU A 101 -28.73 -0.38 16.44
N ASN A 102 -28.06 0.64 17.00
CA ASN A 102 -28.65 1.57 17.94
C ASN A 102 -29.83 2.33 17.32
N ALA A 103 -29.73 2.75 16.06
CA ALA A 103 -30.83 3.39 15.34
C ALA A 103 -32.05 2.47 15.15
N TRP A 104 -31.83 1.16 15.12
CA TRP A 104 -32.89 0.15 15.08
C TRP A 104 -33.40 -0.28 16.46
N GLY A 105 -32.93 0.39 17.52
CA GLY A 105 -33.39 0.13 18.91
C GLY A 105 -32.64 -1.03 19.60
N ILE A 106 -31.56 -1.54 19.03
CA ILE A 106 -30.71 -2.56 19.65
C ILE A 106 -29.54 -1.85 20.34
N PRO A 107 -29.49 -1.81 21.70
CA PRO A 107 -28.45 -1.07 22.41
C PRO A 107 -27.10 -1.79 22.32
N VAL A 108 -26.21 -1.25 21.50
CA VAL A 108 -24.82 -1.72 21.33
C VAL A 108 -23.88 -0.52 21.50
N SER A 109 -22.87 -0.66 22.38
CA SER A 109 -21.87 0.40 22.51
C SER A 109 -20.89 0.37 21.33
N ALA A 110 -20.66 1.56 20.72
CA ALA A 110 -19.64 1.70 19.71
C ALA A 110 -18.25 1.49 20.34
N PRO A 111 -17.39 0.62 19.78
CA PRO A 111 -16.09 0.32 20.36
C PRO A 111 -15.09 1.47 20.28
N GLY A 112 -15.30 2.47 19.42
CA GLY A 112 -14.42 3.63 19.28
C GLY A 112 -13.00 3.29 18.82
N ILE A 113 -12.86 2.28 17.96
CA ILE A 113 -11.55 1.79 17.51
C ILE A 113 -11.01 2.74 16.45
N ALA A 114 -9.79 3.27 16.64
CA ALA A 114 -9.14 4.08 15.63
C ALA A 114 -8.83 3.25 14.37
N LEU A 115 -9.10 3.82 13.19
CA LEU A 115 -8.85 3.16 11.92
C LEU A 115 -7.34 3.16 11.62
N PRO A 116 -6.67 1.99 11.55
CA PRO A 116 -5.26 1.92 11.20
C PRO A 116 -4.98 2.46 9.79
N ILE A 117 -3.96 3.29 9.66
CA ILE A 117 -3.54 3.81 8.36
C ILE A 117 -3.14 2.66 7.43
N GLY A 118 -3.67 2.67 6.21
CA GLY A 118 -3.34 1.66 5.20
C GLY A 118 -4.04 0.30 5.35
N ILE A 119 -4.91 0.09 6.37
CA ILE A 119 -5.54 -1.22 6.60
C ILE A 119 -6.27 -1.75 5.37
N SER A 120 -6.97 -0.92 4.63
CA SER A 120 -7.66 -1.32 3.41
C SER A 120 -6.68 -1.78 2.34
N PHE A 121 -5.56 -1.07 2.17
CA PHE A 121 -4.56 -1.36 1.14
C PHE A 121 -3.88 -2.71 1.41
N TYR A 122 -3.29 -2.91 2.60
CA TYR A 122 -2.61 -4.17 2.88
C TYR A 122 -3.57 -5.36 3.01
N THR A 123 -4.83 -5.13 3.38
CA THR A 123 -5.85 -6.18 3.37
C THR A 123 -6.19 -6.62 1.94
N PHE A 124 -6.47 -5.68 1.03
CA PHE A 124 -6.75 -6.01 -0.36
C PHE A 124 -5.53 -6.63 -1.06
N GLN A 125 -4.34 -6.14 -0.77
CA GLN A 125 -3.09 -6.69 -1.27
C GLN A 125 -2.86 -8.13 -0.82
N SER A 126 -3.12 -8.41 0.46
CA SER A 126 -3.04 -9.75 1.02
C SER A 126 -4.10 -10.70 0.42
N MET A 127 -5.34 -10.22 0.23
CA MET A 127 -6.38 -11.02 -0.45
C MET A 127 -6.02 -11.29 -1.91
N SER A 128 -5.48 -10.31 -2.63
CA SER A 128 -5.00 -10.51 -4.00
C SER A 128 -3.93 -11.62 -4.05
N TYR A 129 -2.97 -11.63 -3.13
CA TYR A 129 -1.98 -12.70 -3.02
C TYR A 129 -2.63 -14.08 -2.85
N LEU A 130 -3.60 -14.23 -1.95
CA LEU A 130 -4.28 -15.52 -1.74
C LEU A 130 -5.04 -15.98 -2.99
N ILE A 131 -5.67 -15.03 -3.71
CA ILE A 131 -6.39 -15.32 -4.96
C ILE A 131 -5.41 -15.73 -6.06
N ASP A 132 -4.29 -15.02 -6.21
CA ASP A 132 -3.25 -15.33 -7.20
C ASP A 132 -2.66 -16.73 -6.97
N VAL A 133 -2.38 -17.09 -5.70
CA VAL A 133 -1.92 -18.44 -5.33
C VAL A 133 -2.97 -19.50 -5.64
N TYR A 134 -4.23 -19.26 -5.31
CA TYR A 134 -5.31 -20.20 -5.59
C TYR A 134 -5.51 -20.43 -7.09
N ARG A 135 -5.44 -19.37 -7.88
CA ARG A 135 -5.57 -19.41 -9.36
C ARG A 135 -4.34 -19.97 -10.04
N LYS A 136 -3.24 -20.11 -9.31
CA LYS A 136 -1.91 -20.45 -9.82
C LYS A 136 -1.32 -19.40 -10.76
N ASP A 137 -1.79 -18.17 -10.65
CA ASP A 137 -1.23 -17.01 -11.36
C ASP A 137 0.13 -16.59 -10.75
N ALA A 138 0.36 -16.93 -9.46
CA ALA A 138 1.65 -16.78 -8.79
C ALA A 138 1.93 -17.97 -7.86
N PRO A 139 3.20 -18.35 -7.65
CA PRO A 139 3.56 -19.40 -6.72
C PRO A 139 3.33 -18.95 -5.27
N ALA A 140 2.97 -19.89 -4.38
CA ALA A 140 2.91 -19.62 -2.95
C ALA A 140 4.29 -19.20 -2.43
N GLN A 141 4.33 -18.18 -1.58
CA GLN A 141 5.59 -17.68 -1.02
C GLN A 141 5.98 -18.47 0.22
N TYR A 142 7.05 -19.25 0.14
CA TYR A 142 7.57 -20.04 1.25
C TYR A 142 8.56 -19.30 2.15
N ARG A 143 8.96 -18.08 1.80
CA ARG A 143 9.85 -17.24 2.60
C ARG A 143 9.07 -16.09 3.21
N PHE A 144 8.82 -16.16 4.51
CA PHE A 144 8.04 -15.16 5.25
C PHE A 144 8.51 -13.72 4.99
N GLY A 145 9.83 -13.48 5.02
CA GLY A 145 10.38 -12.14 4.80
C GLY A 145 10.03 -11.54 3.44
N ARG A 146 9.87 -12.35 2.38
CA ARG A 146 9.47 -11.86 1.05
C ARG A 146 8.00 -11.42 1.02
N LEU A 147 7.12 -12.19 1.67
CA LEU A 147 5.72 -11.80 1.78
C LEU A 147 5.57 -10.56 2.68
N LEU A 148 6.33 -10.51 3.79
CA LEU A 148 6.37 -9.35 4.66
C LEU A 148 6.82 -8.10 3.89
N LEU A 149 7.87 -8.21 3.08
CA LEU A 149 8.32 -7.11 2.22
C LEU A 149 7.22 -6.67 1.25
N TYR A 150 6.59 -7.61 0.56
CA TYR A 150 5.51 -7.32 -0.38
C TYR A 150 4.37 -6.52 0.27
N VAL A 151 3.91 -6.95 1.44
CA VAL A 151 2.75 -6.33 2.10
C VAL A 151 3.11 -5.02 2.80
N SER A 152 4.33 -4.94 3.39
CA SER A 152 4.70 -3.82 4.27
C SER A 152 5.61 -2.78 3.63
N MET A 153 5.90 -2.89 2.33
CA MET A 153 6.83 -1.99 1.63
C MET A 153 6.35 -0.53 1.68
N PHE A 154 7.14 0.35 2.28
CA PHE A 154 6.75 1.73 2.62
C PHE A 154 6.26 2.59 1.44
N PRO A 155 6.76 2.49 0.18
CA PRO A 155 6.24 3.28 -0.92
C PRO A 155 4.77 3.01 -1.24
N GLN A 156 4.31 1.77 -1.05
CA GLN A 156 2.96 1.35 -1.43
C GLN A 156 2.00 1.15 -0.25
N LEU A 157 2.51 1.01 0.99
CA LEU A 157 1.74 0.55 2.14
C LEU A 157 0.52 1.42 2.48
N VAL A 158 0.61 2.74 2.34
CA VAL A 158 -0.44 3.67 2.80
C VAL A 158 -1.47 3.96 1.71
N ALA A 159 -1.05 4.39 0.54
CA ALA A 159 -1.92 4.78 -0.58
C ALA A 159 -1.21 4.62 -1.94
N GLY A 160 -0.20 3.74 -2.03
CA GLY A 160 0.52 3.47 -3.27
C GLY A 160 -0.32 2.73 -4.30
N PRO A 161 0.24 2.45 -5.48
CA PRO A 161 -0.42 1.63 -6.48
C PRO A 161 -0.75 0.26 -5.89
N ILE A 162 -1.93 -0.29 -6.23
CA ILE A 162 -2.30 -1.64 -5.85
C ILE A 162 -1.53 -2.60 -6.76
N VAL A 163 -0.41 -3.10 -6.25
CA VAL A 163 0.47 -4.00 -7.00
C VAL A 163 0.08 -5.44 -6.70
N ARG A 164 -0.15 -6.24 -7.75
CA ARG A 164 -0.37 -7.68 -7.59
C ARG A 164 0.93 -8.38 -7.21
N TYR A 165 0.81 -9.45 -6.42
CA TYR A 165 1.98 -10.21 -5.98
C TYR A 165 2.80 -10.75 -7.15
N GLY A 166 2.14 -11.30 -8.19
CA GLY A 166 2.80 -11.83 -9.37
C GLY A 166 3.69 -10.81 -10.11
N THR A 167 3.33 -9.51 -10.07
CA THR A 167 4.10 -8.46 -10.74
C THR A 167 5.46 -8.22 -10.09
N VAL A 168 5.54 -8.28 -8.76
CA VAL A 168 6.77 -7.95 -8.01
C VAL A 168 7.49 -9.17 -7.43
N ALA A 169 6.92 -10.36 -7.56
CA ALA A 169 7.46 -11.58 -6.97
C ALA A 169 8.88 -11.89 -7.45
N GLU A 170 9.14 -11.72 -8.75
CA GLU A 170 10.46 -11.91 -9.35
C GLU A 170 11.45 -10.84 -8.86
N GLU A 171 11.04 -9.59 -8.82
CA GLU A 171 11.89 -8.47 -8.40
C GLU A 171 12.23 -8.54 -6.90
N ILE A 172 11.35 -9.09 -6.06
CA ILE A 172 11.67 -9.39 -4.65
C ILE A 172 12.80 -10.43 -4.58
N GLY A 173 12.79 -11.41 -5.50
CA GLY A 173 13.80 -12.46 -5.57
C GLY A 173 15.11 -12.00 -6.20
N ASN A 174 15.03 -11.25 -7.27
CA ASN A 174 16.18 -10.82 -8.05
C ASN A 174 15.87 -9.48 -8.74
N ARG A 175 16.40 -8.39 -8.20
CA ARG A 175 16.25 -7.05 -8.79
C ARG A 175 17.59 -6.37 -8.96
N HIS A 176 17.71 -5.67 -10.07
CA HIS A 176 18.84 -4.82 -10.40
C HIS A 176 18.42 -3.35 -10.34
N ILE A 177 19.35 -2.51 -9.98
CA ILE A 177 19.14 -1.05 -9.98
C ILE A 177 20.14 -0.49 -10.97
N SER A 178 19.64 0.02 -12.08
CA SER A 178 20.45 0.76 -13.04
C SER A 178 20.48 2.25 -12.67
N ALA A 179 21.48 2.97 -13.20
CA ALA A 179 21.53 4.42 -13.03
C ALA A 179 20.39 5.12 -13.75
N SER A 180 19.89 4.54 -14.86
CA SER A 180 18.71 5.03 -15.58
C SER A 180 17.46 4.89 -14.74
N ASP A 181 17.20 3.70 -14.13
CA ASP A 181 16.02 3.47 -13.29
C ASP A 181 15.99 4.41 -12.11
N PHE A 182 17.16 4.67 -11.51
CA PHE A 182 17.26 5.66 -10.44
C PHE A 182 16.94 7.08 -10.90
N ALA A 183 17.47 7.50 -12.06
CA ALA A 183 17.23 8.83 -12.61
C ALA A 183 15.76 9.02 -13.01
N GLU A 184 15.18 8.05 -13.70
CA GLU A 184 13.77 8.06 -14.10
C GLU A 184 12.85 8.03 -12.88
N GLY A 185 13.18 7.19 -11.88
CA GLY A 185 12.43 7.12 -10.63
C GLY A 185 12.48 8.43 -9.85
N ALA A 186 13.65 9.07 -9.74
CA ALA A 186 13.79 10.37 -9.11
C ALA A 186 13.02 11.47 -9.85
N TYR A 187 13.09 11.49 -11.19
CA TYR A 187 12.33 12.42 -12.00
C TYR A 187 10.82 12.25 -11.81
N ARG A 188 10.33 11.00 -11.82
CA ARG A 188 8.94 10.71 -11.59
C ARG A 188 8.47 11.08 -10.19
N PHE A 189 9.29 10.85 -9.18
CA PHE A 189 9.01 11.28 -7.81
C PHE A 189 8.83 12.79 -7.73
N LEU A 190 9.69 13.57 -8.40
CA LEU A 190 9.58 15.04 -8.43
C LEU A 190 8.32 15.52 -9.14
N ILE A 191 7.90 14.85 -10.22
CA ILE A 191 6.61 15.16 -10.88
C ILE A 191 5.44 14.91 -9.93
N GLY A 192 5.42 13.75 -9.25
CA GLY A 192 4.39 13.43 -8.26
C GLY A 192 4.34 14.43 -7.11
N LEU A 193 5.50 14.83 -6.61
CA LEU A 193 5.62 15.88 -5.59
C LEU A 193 5.08 17.22 -6.10
N GLY A 194 5.38 17.57 -7.36
CA GLY A 194 4.83 18.77 -8.02
C GLY A 194 3.30 18.72 -8.11
N LYS A 195 2.72 17.60 -8.51
CA LYS A 195 1.26 17.41 -8.53
C LYS A 195 0.64 17.66 -7.15
N LYS A 196 1.26 17.11 -6.09
CA LYS A 196 0.76 17.28 -4.72
C LYS A 196 0.91 18.72 -4.23
N VAL A 197 2.08 19.31 -4.35
CA VAL A 197 2.39 20.61 -3.75
C VAL A 197 1.82 21.76 -4.56
N LEU A 198 1.94 21.72 -5.89
CA LEU A 198 1.57 22.83 -6.76
C LEU A 198 0.12 22.77 -7.22
N LEU A 199 -0.52 21.61 -7.22
CA LEU A 199 -1.89 21.45 -7.69
C LEU A 199 -2.83 21.04 -6.56
N ALA A 200 -2.64 19.88 -5.94
CA ALA A 200 -3.58 19.37 -4.94
C ALA A 200 -3.74 20.32 -3.75
N ASN A 201 -2.65 20.89 -3.23
CA ASN A 201 -2.71 21.82 -2.10
C ASN A 201 -3.44 23.11 -2.48
N GLN A 202 -3.24 23.62 -3.71
CA GLN A 202 -3.95 24.83 -4.17
C GLN A 202 -5.45 24.56 -4.33
N PHE A 203 -5.83 23.42 -4.90
CA PHE A 203 -7.23 23.01 -4.96
C PHE A 203 -7.84 22.81 -3.57
N SER A 204 -7.07 22.32 -2.59
CA SER A 204 -7.51 22.21 -1.19
C SER A 204 -7.89 23.56 -0.60
N GLU A 205 -7.12 24.62 -0.86
CA GLU A 205 -7.44 25.98 -0.39
C GLU A 205 -8.77 26.49 -0.97
N ILE A 206 -9.02 26.21 -2.27
CA ILE A 206 -10.30 26.56 -2.92
C ILE A 206 -11.45 25.76 -2.30
N VAL A 207 -11.27 24.46 -2.05
CA VAL A 207 -12.26 23.61 -1.38
C VAL A 207 -12.59 24.15 0.01
N ASP A 208 -11.58 24.50 0.78
CA ASP A 208 -11.75 25.05 2.13
C ASP A 208 -12.52 26.35 2.10
N GLN A 209 -12.28 27.22 1.13
CA GLN A 209 -12.97 28.49 0.97
C GLN A 209 -14.47 28.30 0.65
N PHE A 210 -14.83 27.33 -0.21
CA PHE A 210 -16.20 27.19 -0.69
C PHE A 210 -17.02 26.11 0.07
N LEU A 211 -16.39 25.00 0.51
CA LEU A 211 -17.13 23.86 1.04
C LEU A 211 -17.01 23.66 2.56
N ARG A 212 -16.07 24.34 3.26
CA ARG A 212 -15.96 24.23 4.74
C ARG A 212 -16.78 25.26 5.50
N GLY A 213 -17.33 26.27 4.82
CA GLY A 213 -18.19 27.29 5.42
C GLY A 213 -19.65 26.84 5.59
N SER A 214 -20.53 27.80 5.89
CA SER A 214 -21.97 27.57 5.89
C SER A 214 -22.48 27.26 4.48
N LEU A 215 -22.90 26.03 4.23
CA LEU A 215 -23.43 25.61 2.93
C LEU A 215 -24.77 26.32 2.60
N HIS A 216 -25.45 26.90 3.59
CA HIS A 216 -26.71 27.63 3.40
C HIS A 216 -26.54 28.94 2.63
N ASP A 217 -25.36 29.57 2.77
CA ASP A 217 -25.07 30.86 2.14
C ASP A 217 -24.30 30.69 0.81
N LEU A 218 -24.08 29.45 0.38
CA LEU A 218 -23.28 29.13 -0.80
C LEU A 218 -24.09 29.39 -2.08
N SER A 219 -23.59 30.26 -2.95
CA SER A 219 -24.16 30.45 -4.28
C SER A 219 -24.01 29.21 -5.15
N THR A 220 -24.92 29.05 -6.12
CA THR A 220 -24.86 27.93 -7.08
C THR A 220 -23.49 27.87 -7.81
N THR A 221 -22.95 29.02 -8.20
CA THR A 221 -21.62 29.10 -8.84
C THR A 221 -20.52 28.68 -7.87
N GLY A 222 -20.58 29.14 -6.61
CA GLY A 222 -19.62 28.74 -5.57
C GLY A 222 -19.66 27.24 -5.30
N ALA A 223 -20.85 26.62 -5.28
CA ALA A 223 -21.01 25.19 -5.12
C ALA A 223 -20.31 24.40 -6.26
N TRP A 224 -20.52 24.82 -7.52
CA TRP A 224 -19.84 24.18 -8.65
C TRP A 224 -18.33 24.34 -8.62
N ILE A 225 -17.82 25.54 -8.29
CA ILE A 225 -16.38 25.78 -8.14
C ILE A 225 -15.81 24.85 -7.04
N GLY A 226 -16.47 24.80 -5.87
CA GLY A 226 -16.03 23.95 -4.77
C GLY A 226 -15.99 22.46 -5.12
N ILE A 227 -17.04 21.94 -5.78
CA ILE A 227 -17.12 20.52 -6.17
C ILE A 227 -16.08 20.17 -7.22
N LEU A 228 -15.89 21.01 -8.25
CA LEU A 228 -14.85 20.81 -9.27
C LEU A 228 -13.44 20.88 -8.66
N ALA A 229 -13.19 21.85 -7.78
CA ALA A 229 -11.94 21.95 -7.07
C ALA A 229 -11.67 20.70 -6.21
N PHE A 230 -12.70 20.16 -5.54
CA PHE A 230 -12.60 18.94 -4.76
C PHE A 230 -12.27 17.71 -5.63
N ALA A 231 -12.90 17.59 -6.80
CA ALA A 231 -12.59 16.52 -7.74
C ALA A 231 -11.11 16.58 -8.21
N PHE A 232 -10.62 17.76 -8.56
CA PHE A 232 -9.21 17.95 -8.94
C PHE A 232 -8.26 17.77 -7.77
N GLN A 233 -8.62 18.21 -6.57
CA GLN A 233 -7.83 17.98 -5.36
C GLN A 233 -7.59 16.49 -5.15
N ILE A 234 -8.66 15.68 -5.12
CA ILE A 234 -8.55 14.22 -4.94
C ILE A 234 -7.70 13.61 -6.04
N TYR A 235 -7.95 13.99 -7.29
CA TYR A 235 -7.20 13.47 -8.43
C TYR A 235 -5.70 13.75 -8.33
N PHE A 236 -5.31 14.99 -8.11
CA PHE A 236 -3.89 15.36 -8.05
C PHE A 236 -3.21 14.88 -6.77
N ASP A 237 -3.94 14.78 -5.65
CA ASP A 237 -3.40 14.23 -4.40
C ASP A 237 -3.08 12.75 -4.56
N PHE A 238 -4.02 11.97 -5.09
CA PHE A 238 -3.82 10.52 -5.28
C PHE A 238 -2.85 10.20 -6.42
N SER A 239 -2.99 10.84 -7.57
CA SER A 239 -2.08 10.61 -8.70
C SER A 239 -0.65 11.06 -8.37
N GLY A 240 -0.50 12.17 -7.65
CA GLY A 240 0.80 12.64 -7.17
C GLY A 240 1.45 11.64 -6.22
N TYR A 241 0.69 11.10 -5.26
CA TYR A 241 1.19 10.06 -4.36
C TYR A 241 1.57 8.78 -5.13
N SER A 242 0.74 8.35 -6.08
CA SER A 242 1.03 7.19 -6.93
C SER A 242 2.33 7.37 -7.72
N ASP A 243 2.53 8.53 -8.35
CA ASP A 243 3.79 8.83 -9.07
C ASP A 243 5.00 8.84 -8.13
N MET A 244 4.87 9.43 -6.93
CA MET A 244 5.95 9.36 -5.94
C MET A 244 6.26 7.93 -5.52
N ALA A 245 5.24 7.09 -5.33
CA ALA A 245 5.43 5.68 -4.95
C ALA A 245 6.09 4.86 -6.07
N ILE A 246 5.63 5.03 -7.32
CA ILE A 246 6.24 4.39 -8.50
C ILE A 246 7.69 4.86 -8.67
N GLY A 247 7.93 6.16 -8.56
CA GLY A 247 9.29 6.72 -8.63
C GLY A 247 10.22 6.17 -7.56
N MET A 248 9.76 6.09 -6.31
CA MET A 248 10.52 5.44 -5.23
C MET A 248 10.75 3.95 -5.50
N GLY A 249 9.74 3.24 -6.02
CA GLY A 249 9.85 1.85 -6.43
C GLY A 249 10.99 1.68 -7.44
N SER A 250 10.99 2.46 -8.52
CA SER A 250 12.04 2.42 -9.56
C SER A 250 13.43 2.70 -9.00
N CYS A 251 13.57 3.68 -8.09
CA CYS A 251 14.84 3.93 -7.38
C CYS A 251 15.32 2.73 -6.55
N LEU A 252 14.42 1.84 -6.15
CA LEU A 252 14.69 0.64 -5.36
C LEU A 252 14.79 -0.63 -6.22
N GLY A 253 14.58 -0.52 -7.54
CA GLY A 253 14.60 -1.61 -8.51
C GLY A 253 13.28 -2.39 -8.57
N PHE A 254 12.16 -1.74 -8.25
CA PHE A 254 10.80 -2.26 -8.43
C PHE A 254 10.05 -1.47 -9.49
N HIS A 255 9.39 -2.17 -10.40
CA HIS A 255 8.60 -1.58 -11.48
C HIS A 255 7.11 -1.77 -11.20
N PHE A 256 6.52 -0.79 -10.53
CA PHE A 256 5.09 -0.82 -10.24
C PHE A 256 4.28 -0.41 -11.48
N ASN A 257 3.11 -1.01 -11.63
CA ASN A 257 2.18 -0.65 -12.69
C ASN A 257 1.64 0.75 -12.51
N GLU A 258 1.27 1.39 -13.64
CA GLU A 258 0.55 2.65 -13.63
C GLU A 258 -0.80 2.50 -12.93
N ASN A 259 -1.08 3.42 -12.02
CA ASN A 259 -2.34 3.44 -11.28
C ASN A 259 -3.34 4.44 -11.87
N PHE A 260 -2.83 5.52 -12.46
CA PHE A 260 -3.61 6.59 -13.06
C PHE A 260 -3.23 6.73 -14.53
N ASP A 261 -4.04 6.09 -15.39
CA ASP A 261 -3.96 6.22 -16.84
C ASP A 261 -5.38 6.52 -17.33
N HIS A 262 -5.66 7.78 -17.66
CA HIS A 262 -6.96 8.27 -18.12
C HIS A 262 -8.13 7.88 -17.20
N PRO A 263 -8.13 8.29 -15.91
CA PRO A 263 -9.12 7.85 -14.93
C PRO A 263 -10.52 8.46 -15.11
N TYR A 264 -10.67 9.51 -15.96
CA TYR A 264 -11.91 10.19 -16.29
C TYR A 264 -12.11 10.27 -17.80
#